data_21720390e0918e31d65722f442963d94
#
_entry.id   21720390e0918e31d65722f442963d94
#
_cell.length_a   1.000
_cell.length_b   1.000
_cell.length_c   1.000
_cell.angle_alpha   90.00
_cell.angle_beta   90.00
_cell.angle_gamma   90.00
#
_symmetry.space_group_name_H-M   'P 1'
#
loop_
_entity.id
_entity.type
_entity.pdbx_description
1 polymer ?
#
loop_
_entity_poly.entity_id
_entity_poly.type
_entity_poly.pdbx_seq_one_letter_code
_entity_poly.pdbx_strand_id
1 'polypeptide(L)'
;MKVDDGTGAGYSAKVNKNKELHVFSVGVTESEYANRQGDAYNINTGLITLTNAVDTPVLYIKNNETRDLQITAEVFGLKTSTGGTATETVDITVVKNPTAGTTISNANAVDINSNRNYGSPKTLLADTYKGATGETMTDGDDHLFIFSPDFSRVFATIDEVVPQGKSIGVKIKPPTSNTSMPVYVAAICHLVDPSR
;
A
#
# COMPACT_ATOMS: atom_id res chain seq x y z
N MET A 1 -34.26 3.28 -32.08
CA MET A 1 -33.43 2.21 -31.52
C MET A 1 -33.13 2.61 -30.08
N LYS A 2 -33.49 1.77 -29.13
CA LYS A 2 -33.17 1.98 -27.73
C LYS A 2 -31.90 1.18 -27.44
N VAL A 3 -30.85 1.82 -27.01
CA VAL A 3 -29.63 1.15 -26.53
C VAL A 3 -29.76 1.09 -25.02
N ASP A 4 -29.88 -0.09 -24.46
CA ASP A 4 -29.94 -0.35 -23.04
C ASP A 4 -28.49 -0.36 -22.49
N ASP A 5 -28.31 0.19 -21.31
CA ASP A 5 -27.01 0.19 -20.62
C ASP A 5 -26.63 -1.16 -20.00
N GLY A 6 -27.51 -2.16 -20.15
CA GLY A 6 -27.29 -3.50 -19.60
C GLY A 6 -27.50 -3.62 -18.09
N THR A 7 -27.81 -2.54 -17.38
CA THR A 7 -28.01 -2.56 -15.91
C THR A 7 -29.44 -2.80 -15.51
N GLY A 8 -30.38 -2.76 -16.47
CA GLY A 8 -31.82 -2.82 -16.19
C GLY A 8 -32.40 -1.57 -15.54
N ALA A 9 -31.61 -0.51 -15.34
CA ALA A 9 -32.06 0.74 -14.72
C ALA A 9 -32.87 1.66 -15.62
N GLY A 10 -33.09 1.26 -16.87
CA GLY A 10 -33.94 1.99 -17.82
C GLY A 10 -33.30 3.23 -18.44
N TYR A 11 -31.98 3.39 -18.34
CA TYR A 11 -31.28 4.48 -19.02
C TYR A 11 -31.25 4.24 -20.53
N SER A 12 -31.44 5.29 -21.30
CA SER A 12 -31.41 5.24 -22.75
C SER A 12 -30.44 6.27 -23.30
N ALA A 13 -29.62 5.84 -24.26
CA ALA A 13 -28.75 6.73 -24.99
C ALA A 13 -29.57 7.68 -25.89
N LYS A 14 -29.28 8.96 -25.87
CA LYS A 14 -29.89 9.93 -26.79
C LYS A 14 -29.13 9.93 -28.12
N VAL A 15 -29.88 9.82 -29.16
CA VAL A 15 -29.37 9.98 -30.54
C VAL A 15 -29.79 11.39 -30.99
N ASN A 16 -28.90 12.14 -31.62
CA ASN A 16 -29.23 13.44 -32.18
C ASN A 16 -30.14 13.30 -33.43
N LYS A 17 -30.60 14.45 -33.94
CA LYS A 17 -31.46 14.50 -35.14
C LYS A 17 -30.81 13.87 -36.40
N ASN A 18 -29.49 13.74 -36.42
CA ASN A 18 -28.72 13.13 -37.51
C ASN A 18 -28.52 11.61 -37.32
N LYS A 19 -29.14 11.01 -36.31
CA LYS A 19 -28.99 9.58 -35.93
C LYS A 19 -27.58 9.22 -35.41
N GLU A 20 -26.83 10.21 -34.94
CA GLU A 20 -25.52 10.00 -34.35
C GLU A 20 -25.62 9.79 -32.83
N LEU A 21 -24.96 8.76 -32.32
CA LEU A 21 -24.84 8.51 -30.90
C LEU A 21 -23.63 9.28 -30.36
N HIS A 22 -23.90 10.29 -29.55
CA HIS A 22 -22.82 11.01 -28.83
C HIS A 22 -22.48 10.24 -27.55
N VAL A 23 -21.31 9.58 -27.56
CA VAL A 23 -20.76 8.89 -26.40
C VAL A 23 -19.65 9.74 -25.81
N PHE A 24 -19.85 10.27 -24.61
CA PHE A 24 -18.78 10.82 -23.82
C PHE A 24 -18.21 9.71 -22.95
N SER A 25 -17.05 9.18 -23.33
CA SER A 25 -16.31 8.26 -22.47
C SER A 25 -15.40 9.07 -21.56
N VAL A 26 -15.68 9.07 -20.27
CA VAL A 26 -14.76 9.58 -19.27
C VAL A 26 -13.97 8.38 -18.77
N GLY A 27 -12.72 8.27 -19.20
CA GLY A 27 -11.80 7.27 -18.68
C GLY A 27 -11.46 7.60 -17.22
N VAL A 28 -11.96 6.81 -16.29
CA VAL A 28 -11.61 6.90 -14.86
C VAL A 28 -10.71 5.71 -14.56
N THR A 29 -9.57 5.95 -13.93
CA THR A 29 -8.72 4.84 -13.46
C THR A 29 -9.42 4.07 -12.35
N GLU A 30 -9.08 2.80 -12.19
CA GLU A 30 -9.67 1.96 -11.15
C GLU A 30 -9.44 2.54 -9.75
N SER A 31 -8.24 3.04 -9.50
CA SER A 31 -7.91 3.74 -8.25
C SER A 31 -8.76 5.01 -8.03
N GLU A 32 -9.04 5.79 -9.09
CA GLU A 32 -9.92 6.97 -8.98
C GLU A 32 -11.36 6.54 -8.73
N TYR A 33 -11.84 5.52 -9.41
CA TYR A 33 -13.17 4.97 -9.17
C TYR A 33 -13.32 4.48 -7.73
N ALA A 34 -12.38 3.66 -7.25
CA ALA A 34 -12.35 3.19 -5.86
C ALA A 34 -12.33 4.35 -4.86
N ASN A 35 -11.55 5.40 -5.14
CA ASN A 35 -11.52 6.59 -4.29
C ASN A 35 -12.90 7.28 -4.21
N ARG A 36 -13.59 7.43 -5.33
CA ARG A 36 -14.94 8.00 -5.36
C ARG A 36 -15.96 7.16 -4.60
N GLN A 37 -15.79 5.83 -4.60
CA GLN A 37 -16.63 4.90 -3.83
C GLN A 37 -16.24 4.82 -2.35
N GLY A 38 -15.12 5.41 -1.95
CA GLY A 38 -14.58 5.32 -0.60
C GLY A 38 -13.89 3.99 -0.30
N ASP A 39 -13.39 3.32 -1.33
CA ASP A 39 -12.70 2.04 -1.26
C ASP A 39 -11.18 2.18 -1.51
N ALA A 40 -10.64 3.39 -1.34
CA ALA A 40 -9.21 3.69 -1.47
C ALA A 40 -8.65 4.22 -0.15
N TYR A 41 -7.46 3.74 0.22
CA TYR A 41 -6.87 3.95 1.53
C TYR A 41 -5.39 4.29 1.44
N ASN A 42 -4.89 4.96 2.48
CA ASN A 42 -3.47 5.08 2.77
C ASN A 42 -3.19 4.38 4.09
N ILE A 43 -2.14 3.57 4.14
CA ILE A 43 -1.64 2.94 5.35
C ILE A 43 -0.27 3.55 5.62
N ASN A 44 -0.09 4.17 6.78
CA ASN A 44 1.14 4.89 7.10
C ASN A 44 1.64 4.50 8.48
N THR A 45 2.88 4.04 8.55
CA THR A 45 3.50 3.61 9.80
C THR A 45 3.78 4.75 10.79
N GLY A 46 3.74 5.99 10.31
CA GLY A 46 4.38 7.09 11.04
C GLY A 46 5.90 6.90 11.10
N LEU A 47 6.56 7.71 11.90
CA LEU A 47 8.01 7.62 12.09
C LEU A 47 8.38 6.44 13.00
N ILE A 48 9.29 5.60 12.51
CA ILE A 48 9.95 4.51 13.25
C ILE A 48 11.42 4.82 13.30
N THR A 49 12.06 4.63 14.45
CA THR A 49 13.51 4.80 14.58
C THR A 49 14.18 3.44 14.63
N LEU A 50 15.02 3.15 13.65
CA LEU A 50 15.84 1.95 13.58
C LEU A 50 17.21 2.22 14.20
N THR A 51 17.63 1.37 15.14
CA THR A 51 18.86 1.58 15.91
C THR A 51 19.97 0.59 15.57
N ASN A 52 19.68 -0.42 14.75
CA ASN A 52 20.62 -1.47 14.37
C ASN A 52 20.72 -1.59 12.87
N ALA A 53 21.83 -2.11 12.38
CA ALA A 53 22.06 -2.44 10.97
C ALA A 53 21.57 -3.85 10.63
N VAL A 54 20.37 -4.19 11.05
CA VAL A 54 19.74 -5.51 10.77
C VAL A 54 18.43 -5.34 10.04
N ASP A 55 18.04 -6.35 9.28
CA ASP A 55 16.72 -6.38 8.65
C ASP A 55 15.63 -6.24 9.71
N THR A 56 14.91 -5.14 9.65
CA THR A 56 13.85 -4.84 10.61
C THR A 56 12.53 -4.73 9.86
N PRO A 57 11.52 -5.53 10.20
CA PRO A 57 10.19 -5.35 9.65
C PRO A 57 9.61 -4.02 10.10
N VAL A 58 9.13 -3.23 9.15
CA VAL A 58 8.61 -1.88 9.41
C VAL A 58 7.13 -1.75 9.06
N LEU A 59 6.61 -2.60 8.17
CA LEU A 59 5.22 -2.64 7.79
C LEU A 59 4.78 -4.08 7.55
N TYR A 60 3.58 -4.42 8.00
CA TYR A 60 2.87 -5.65 7.71
C TYR A 60 1.41 -5.32 7.42
N ILE A 61 0.89 -5.88 6.34
CA ILE A 61 -0.52 -5.75 5.94
C ILE A 61 -1.05 -7.13 5.60
N LYS A 62 -2.16 -7.53 6.24
CA LYS A 62 -2.92 -8.72 5.87
C LYS A 62 -4.32 -8.29 5.45
N ASN A 63 -4.71 -8.67 4.26
CA ASN A 63 -6.04 -8.37 3.74
C ASN A 63 -7.08 -9.31 4.37
N ASN A 64 -8.02 -8.75 5.14
CA ASN A 64 -9.16 -9.47 5.70
C ASN A 64 -10.48 -9.15 4.96
N GLU A 65 -10.42 -8.30 3.93
CA GLU A 65 -11.56 -8.01 3.07
C GLU A 65 -11.92 -9.22 2.20
N THR A 66 -13.15 -9.25 1.72
CA THR A 66 -13.61 -10.25 0.73
C THR A 66 -13.18 -9.92 -0.69
N ARG A 67 -12.71 -8.70 -0.91
CA ARG A 67 -12.17 -8.19 -2.17
C ARG A 67 -10.64 -8.17 -2.11
N ASP A 68 -10.01 -8.19 -3.26
CA ASP A 68 -8.58 -8.08 -3.34
C ASP A 68 -8.13 -6.66 -2.97
N LEU A 69 -7.02 -6.54 -2.26
CA LEU A 69 -6.37 -5.28 -1.94
C LEU A 69 -5.24 -5.05 -2.93
N GLN A 70 -5.39 -4.07 -3.81
CA GLN A 70 -4.33 -3.66 -4.73
C GLN A 70 -3.50 -2.54 -4.10
N ILE A 71 -2.20 -2.76 -3.98
CA ILE A 71 -1.22 -1.77 -3.54
C ILE A 71 -0.58 -1.19 -4.80
N THR A 72 -0.87 0.06 -5.10
CA THR A 72 -0.40 0.72 -6.32
C THR A 72 0.95 1.41 -6.14
N ALA A 73 1.27 1.78 -4.91
CA ALA A 73 2.55 2.38 -4.61
C ALA A 73 2.91 2.26 -3.13
N GLU A 74 4.20 2.19 -2.86
CA GLU A 74 4.77 2.37 -1.54
C GLU A 74 5.71 3.58 -1.53
N VAL A 75 5.65 4.35 -0.46
CA VAL A 75 6.50 5.50 -0.23
C VAL A 75 7.37 5.23 0.98
N PHE A 76 8.67 5.23 0.77
CA PHE A 76 9.66 5.07 1.83
C PHE A 76 10.30 6.42 2.11
N GLY A 77 10.16 6.90 3.31
CA GLY A 77 10.87 8.09 3.77
C GLY A 77 12.04 7.69 4.65
N LEU A 78 13.23 7.94 4.18
CA LEU A 78 14.47 7.62 4.85
C LEU A 78 15.10 8.93 5.31
N LYS A 79 15.22 9.11 6.62
CA LYS A 79 16.01 10.23 7.16
C LYS A 79 17.45 9.80 7.37
N THR A 80 18.32 10.77 7.56
CA THR A 80 19.74 10.52 7.83
C THR A 80 19.93 9.50 8.92
N SER A 81 20.75 8.53 8.61
CA SER A 81 21.37 7.66 9.61
C SER A 81 22.39 8.44 10.43
N THR A 82 22.29 8.33 11.75
CA THR A 82 23.37 8.82 12.63
C THR A 82 24.43 7.73 12.70
N GLY A 83 25.66 8.09 12.41
CA GLY A 83 26.80 7.16 12.37
C GLY A 83 27.03 6.53 10.98
N GLY A 84 26.10 6.68 10.03
CA GLY A 84 26.28 6.20 8.65
C GLY A 84 27.28 7.06 7.86
N THR A 85 27.90 6.47 6.85
CA THR A 85 28.72 7.17 5.88
C THR A 85 27.94 7.39 4.59
N ALA A 86 28.19 8.45 3.89
CA ALA A 86 27.47 8.85 2.67
C ALA A 86 27.57 7.84 1.50
N THR A 87 28.39 6.82 1.64
CA THR A 87 28.58 5.76 0.63
C THR A 87 27.78 4.49 0.91
N GLU A 88 27.14 4.39 2.05
CA GLU A 88 26.35 3.23 2.43
C GLU A 88 24.91 3.33 1.91
N THR A 89 24.33 2.18 1.60
CA THR A 89 22.95 2.09 1.14
C THR A 89 22.03 1.58 2.23
N VAL A 90 20.77 1.92 2.08
CA VAL A 90 19.66 1.34 2.82
C VAL A 90 19.03 0.28 1.95
N ASP A 91 18.89 -0.92 2.48
CA ASP A 91 18.23 -2.01 1.77
C ASP A 91 16.77 -2.07 2.20
N ILE A 92 15.86 -2.06 1.23
CA ILE A 92 14.42 -2.18 1.43
C ILE A 92 13.98 -3.46 0.75
N THR A 93 13.32 -4.33 1.49
CA THR A 93 12.82 -5.60 0.98
C THR A 93 11.31 -5.68 1.14
N VAL A 94 10.59 -5.90 0.04
CA VAL A 94 9.16 -6.25 0.06
C VAL A 94 9.05 -7.77 0.15
N VAL A 95 8.24 -8.25 1.10
CA VAL A 95 8.07 -9.66 1.42
C VAL A 95 6.65 -10.10 1.08
N LYS A 96 6.53 -11.15 0.31
CA LYS A 96 5.25 -11.76 -0.08
C LYS A 96 4.83 -12.81 0.94
N ASN A 97 3.60 -12.73 1.40
CA ASN A 97 2.98 -13.68 2.33
C ASN A 97 3.78 -13.94 3.62
N PRO A 98 4.36 -12.92 4.26
CA PRO A 98 4.94 -13.12 5.59
C PRO A 98 3.85 -13.44 6.61
N THR A 99 4.24 -14.11 7.68
CA THR A 99 3.41 -14.24 8.86
C THR A 99 3.78 -13.13 9.84
N ALA A 100 2.77 -12.48 10.43
CA ALA A 100 3.02 -11.60 11.57
C ALA A 100 3.73 -12.42 12.66
N GLY A 101 4.98 -12.11 12.90
CA GLY A 101 5.76 -12.78 13.94
C GLY A 101 5.27 -12.44 15.34
N THR A 102 5.92 -12.97 16.35
CA THR A 102 5.63 -12.65 17.75
C THR A 102 5.85 -11.19 18.10
N THR A 103 6.48 -10.45 17.23
CA THR A 103 6.96 -9.10 17.46
C THR A 103 6.25 -8.04 16.64
N ILE A 104 5.92 -8.31 15.39
CA ILE A 104 5.02 -7.44 14.63
C ILE A 104 3.59 -7.88 14.93
N SER A 105 2.97 -7.22 15.88
CA SER A 105 1.72 -7.68 16.50
C SER A 105 0.71 -6.55 16.65
N ASN A 106 -0.47 -6.91 17.15
CA ASN A 106 -1.58 -6.00 17.39
C ASN A 106 -1.22 -4.81 18.31
N ALA A 107 -0.23 -4.94 19.19
CA ALA A 107 0.25 -3.84 20.02
C ALA A 107 0.88 -2.70 19.22
N ASN A 108 1.35 -2.99 18.01
CA ASN A 108 1.96 -2.04 17.08
C ASN A 108 1.04 -1.73 15.90
N ALA A 109 -0.27 -1.80 16.10
CA ALA A 109 -1.24 -1.50 15.05
C ALA A 109 -1.04 -0.10 14.48
N VAL A 110 -1.11 -0.01 13.18
CA VAL A 110 -1.09 1.24 12.43
C VAL A 110 -2.52 1.73 12.29
N ASP A 111 -2.73 3.02 12.47
CA ASP A 111 -4.00 3.63 12.12
C ASP A 111 -4.19 3.62 10.60
N ILE A 112 -5.18 2.84 10.14
CA ILE A 112 -5.51 2.65 8.74
C ILE A 112 -6.71 3.48 8.29
N ASN A 113 -7.22 4.35 9.13
CA ASN A 113 -8.42 5.17 8.85
C ASN A 113 -8.15 6.33 7.89
N SER A 114 -7.12 6.25 7.10
CA SER A 114 -6.86 7.24 6.07
C SER A 114 -7.59 6.88 4.78
N ASN A 115 -8.92 6.86 4.82
CA ASN A 115 -9.70 6.79 3.59
C ASN A 115 -9.37 8.00 2.71
N ARG A 116 -9.06 7.75 1.46
CA ARG A 116 -8.69 8.81 0.49
C ARG A 116 -9.88 9.64 0.05
N ASN A 117 -11.08 9.16 0.27
CA ASN A 117 -12.32 9.94 0.15
C ASN A 117 -12.68 10.52 1.53
N TYR A 118 -12.40 11.79 1.75
CA TYR A 118 -12.60 12.45 3.04
C TYR A 118 -14.06 12.48 3.52
N GLY A 119 -15.02 12.24 2.64
CA GLY A 119 -16.43 12.12 3.01
C GLY A 119 -16.91 10.70 3.28
N SER A 120 -16.07 9.70 3.09
CA SER A 120 -16.45 8.30 3.26
C SER A 120 -16.26 7.83 4.70
N PRO A 121 -17.28 7.19 5.30
CA PRO A 121 -17.15 6.55 6.61
C PRO A 121 -16.53 5.14 6.55
N LYS A 122 -16.20 4.64 5.36
CA LYS A 122 -15.68 3.29 5.20
C LYS A 122 -14.27 3.17 5.79
N THR A 123 -14.00 2.03 6.40
CA THR A 123 -12.71 1.63 6.92
C THR A 123 -12.26 0.35 6.23
N LEU A 124 -10.95 0.17 6.09
CA LEU A 124 -10.37 -1.04 5.53
C LEU A 124 -10.37 -2.15 6.60
N LEU A 125 -10.85 -3.32 6.23
CA LEU A 125 -10.75 -4.50 7.08
C LEU A 125 -9.42 -5.22 6.79
N ALA A 126 -8.37 -4.85 7.51
CA ALA A 126 -7.05 -5.43 7.39
C ALA A 126 -6.32 -5.43 8.74
N ASP A 127 -5.43 -6.42 8.92
CA ASP A 127 -4.47 -6.35 10.02
C ASP A 127 -3.27 -5.56 9.51
N THR A 128 -3.02 -4.41 10.11
CA THR A 128 -1.89 -3.54 9.74
C THR A 128 -1.05 -3.24 10.96
N TYR A 129 0.22 -3.58 10.87
CA TYR A 129 1.15 -3.42 11.97
C TYR A 129 2.40 -2.68 11.50
N LYS A 130 2.96 -1.87 12.38
CA LYS A 130 4.29 -1.31 12.23
C LYS A 130 5.27 -2.05 13.11
N GLY A 131 6.48 -2.18 12.64
CA GLY A 131 7.55 -2.77 13.41
C GLY A 131 8.45 -1.75 14.11
N ALA A 132 9.44 -2.26 14.80
CA ALA A 132 10.49 -1.50 15.44
C ALA A 132 11.77 -2.34 15.48
N THR A 133 12.90 -1.70 15.84
CA THR A 133 14.16 -2.43 16.02
C THR A 133 14.00 -3.59 17.01
N GLY A 134 14.48 -4.76 16.62
CA GLY A 134 14.38 -6.01 17.40
C GLY A 134 13.13 -6.83 17.14
N GLU A 135 12.19 -6.33 16.34
CA GLU A 135 11.06 -7.10 15.88
C GLU A 135 11.41 -8.00 14.70
N THR A 136 10.66 -9.07 14.54
CA THR A 136 10.84 -10.03 13.47
C THR A 136 9.51 -10.30 12.76
N MET A 137 9.58 -10.55 11.49
CA MET A 137 8.50 -11.06 10.66
C MET A 137 8.95 -12.42 10.15
N THR A 138 8.11 -13.44 10.28
CA THR A 138 8.44 -14.81 9.94
C THR A 138 7.83 -15.20 8.61
N ASP A 139 8.38 -16.23 8.03
CA ASP A 139 7.95 -16.81 6.76
C ASP A 139 7.92 -15.78 5.60
N GLY A 140 7.33 -16.19 4.52
CA GLY A 140 7.22 -15.38 3.31
C GLY A 140 8.47 -15.42 2.44
N ASP A 141 8.30 -14.91 1.24
CA ASP A 141 9.35 -14.87 0.23
C ASP A 141 9.78 -13.42 -0.01
N ASP A 142 11.07 -13.15 0.03
CA ASP A 142 11.61 -11.86 -0.37
C ASP A 142 11.35 -11.68 -1.87
N HIS A 143 10.53 -10.69 -2.21
CA HIS A 143 9.95 -10.53 -3.55
C HIS A 143 10.58 -9.39 -4.33
N LEU A 144 10.81 -8.26 -3.69
CA LEU A 144 11.38 -7.07 -4.32
C LEU A 144 12.44 -6.46 -3.43
N PHE A 145 13.59 -6.13 -4.04
CA PHE A 145 14.69 -5.46 -3.37
C PHE A 145 14.90 -4.07 -3.96
N ILE A 146 14.94 -3.06 -3.11
CA ILE A 146 15.20 -1.67 -3.46
C ILE A 146 16.42 -1.21 -2.67
N PHE A 147 17.42 -0.71 -3.37
CA PHE A 147 18.60 -0.09 -2.76
C PHE A 147 18.48 1.42 -2.87
N SER A 148 18.63 2.10 -1.77
CA SER A 148 18.52 3.56 -1.73
C SER A 148 19.70 4.16 -1.01
N PRO A 149 20.24 5.30 -1.49
CA PRO A 149 21.17 6.09 -0.69
C PRO A 149 20.52 6.52 0.61
N ASP A 150 21.30 6.68 1.65
CA ASP A 150 20.87 7.35 2.86
C ASP A 150 20.30 8.75 2.52
N PHE A 151 19.32 9.26 3.25
CA PHE A 151 18.63 10.55 2.98
C PHE A 151 17.66 10.61 1.82
N SER A 152 17.10 9.55 1.36
CA SER A 152 16.22 9.60 0.22
C SER A 152 14.75 9.42 0.57
N ARG A 153 13.92 9.94 -0.29
CA ARG A 153 12.52 9.55 -0.39
C ARG A 153 12.38 8.67 -1.62
N VAL A 154 12.08 7.41 -1.40
CA VAL A 154 11.82 6.47 -2.49
C VAL A 154 10.33 6.35 -2.70
N PHE A 155 9.91 6.49 -3.94
CA PHE A 155 8.56 6.20 -4.37
C PHE A 155 8.63 4.99 -5.30
N ALA A 156 8.10 3.87 -4.85
CA ALA A 156 8.04 2.65 -5.63
C ALA A 156 6.60 2.41 -6.10
N THR A 157 6.40 2.32 -7.40
CA THR A 157 5.16 1.79 -7.97
C THR A 157 5.30 0.28 -8.00
N ILE A 158 4.54 -0.41 -7.19
CA ILE A 158 4.69 -1.87 -7.02
C ILE A 158 3.55 -2.67 -7.63
N ASP A 159 2.37 -2.10 -7.76
CA ASP A 159 1.19 -2.72 -8.41
C ASP A 159 0.92 -4.17 -7.96
N GLU A 160 0.96 -4.39 -6.65
CA GLU A 160 0.81 -5.70 -6.02
C GLU A 160 -0.63 -5.96 -5.63
N VAL A 161 -1.11 -7.18 -5.91
CA VAL A 161 -2.43 -7.65 -5.49
C VAL A 161 -2.29 -8.57 -4.29
N VAL A 162 -2.97 -8.23 -3.21
CA VAL A 162 -3.03 -9.00 -1.96
C VAL A 162 -4.45 -9.57 -1.80
N PRO A 163 -4.68 -10.84 -2.19
CA PRO A 163 -5.97 -11.50 -2.05
C PRO A 163 -6.41 -11.63 -0.60
N GLN A 164 -7.67 -11.97 -0.38
CA GLN A 164 -8.21 -12.25 0.95
C GLN A 164 -7.34 -13.26 1.72
N GLY A 165 -7.02 -12.95 2.95
CA GLY A 165 -6.22 -13.79 3.86
C GLY A 165 -4.72 -13.82 3.56
N LYS A 166 -4.28 -13.15 2.49
CA LYS A 166 -2.86 -13.01 2.14
C LYS A 166 -2.26 -11.74 2.74
N SER A 167 -0.93 -11.68 2.74
CA SER A 167 -0.20 -10.60 3.39
C SER A 167 0.97 -10.10 2.54
N ILE A 168 1.36 -8.87 2.82
CA ILE A 168 2.58 -8.24 2.33
C ILE A 168 3.30 -7.60 3.51
N GLY A 169 4.60 -7.59 3.45
CA GLY A 169 5.43 -6.95 4.47
C GLY A 169 6.59 -6.20 3.88
N VAL A 170 7.14 -5.27 4.65
CA VAL A 170 8.32 -4.51 4.29
C VAL A 170 9.35 -4.63 5.41
N LYS A 171 10.57 -4.94 5.03
CA LYS A 171 11.76 -4.89 5.89
C LYS A 171 12.66 -3.76 5.42
N ILE A 172 13.30 -3.09 6.35
CA ILE A 172 14.35 -2.10 6.07
C ILE A 172 15.59 -2.48 6.87
N LYS A 173 16.71 -2.54 6.15
CA LYS A 173 18.04 -2.71 6.75
C LYS A 173 18.81 -1.39 6.61
N PRO A 174 19.05 -0.70 7.72
CA PRO A 174 19.88 0.49 7.72
C PRO A 174 21.34 0.20 7.37
N PRO A 175 22.13 1.23 7.05
CA PRO A 175 23.58 1.10 6.86
C PRO A 175 24.30 0.44 8.05
N THR A 176 25.42 -0.21 7.80
CA THR A 176 26.17 -1.00 8.79
C THR A 176 26.65 -0.17 9.98
N SER A 177 26.95 1.09 9.76
CA SER A 177 27.38 2.03 10.81
C SER A 177 26.23 2.77 11.49
N ASN A 178 24.98 2.40 11.19
CA ASN A 178 23.81 3.07 11.73
C ASN A 178 23.69 2.90 13.25
N THR A 179 23.50 4.01 13.95
CA THR A 179 23.13 4.04 15.37
C THR A 179 21.70 4.53 15.59
N SER A 180 21.15 5.29 14.65
CA SER A 180 19.78 5.79 14.69
C SER A 180 19.35 6.27 13.31
N MET A 181 18.32 5.67 12.73
CA MET A 181 17.77 6.04 11.43
C MET A 181 16.23 6.13 11.52
N PRO A 182 15.66 7.32 11.48
CA PRO A 182 14.23 7.46 11.38
C PRO A 182 13.74 7.11 9.96
N VAL A 183 12.74 6.24 9.90
CA VAL A 183 12.11 5.79 8.65
C VAL A 183 10.59 5.89 8.75
N TYR A 184 9.90 5.99 7.63
CA TYR A 184 8.47 5.73 7.55
C TYR A 184 8.14 5.01 6.24
N VAL A 185 7.06 4.24 6.27
CA VAL A 185 6.50 3.57 5.09
C VAL A 185 5.03 3.94 4.97
N ALA A 186 4.61 4.27 3.75
CA ALA A 186 3.21 4.49 3.45
C ALA A 186 2.82 3.69 2.21
N ALA A 187 1.80 2.87 2.33
CA ALA A 187 1.20 2.12 1.22
C ALA A 187 -0.06 2.84 0.72
N ILE A 188 -0.14 3.03 -0.58
CA ILE A 188 -1.31 3.58 -1.28
C ILE A 188 -2.05 2.40 -1.90
N CYS A 189 -3.29 2.18 -1.48
CA CYS A 189 -4.03 0.98 -1.87
C CYS A 189 -5.51 1.27 -2.12
N HIS A 190 -6.17 0.33 -2.78
CA HIS A 190 -7.60 0.33 -2.98
C HIS A 190 -8.14 -1.10 -3.12
N LEU A 191 -9.44 -1.27 -2.91
CA LEU A 191 -10.10 -2.56 -3.08
C LEU A 191 -10.55 -2.72 -4.53
N VAL A 192 -10.28 -3.89 -5.09
CA VAL A 192 -10.69 -4.31 -6.44
C VAL A 192 -11.61 -5.52 -6.37
N ASP A 193 -12.53 -5.59 -7.32
CA ASP A 193 -13.42 -6.73 -7.43
C ASP A 193 -12.72 -7.86 -8.19
N PRO A 194 -12.57 -9.06 -7.61
CA PRO A 194 -11.86 -10.17 -8.26
C PRO A 194 -12.58 -10.70 -9.54
N SER A 195 -13.78 -10.20 -9.80
CA SER A 195 -14.59 -10.60 -10.98
C SER A 195 -14.45 -9.67 -12.20
N ARG A 196 -13.52 -8.71 -12.17
CA ARG A 196 -13.29 -7.79 -13.29
C ARG A 196 -12.06 -8.14 -14.11
#